data_314a3609688e40c74943bd74c7949ef7
#
_entry.id   314a3609688e40c74943bd74c7949ef7
#
_cell.length_a   1.000
_cell.length_b   1.000
_cell.length_c   1.000
_cell.angle_alpha   90.00
_cell.angle_beta   90.00
_cell.angle_gamma   90.00
#
_symmetry.space_group_name_H-M   'P 1'
#
loop_
_entity.id
_entity.type
_entity.pdbx_description
1 polymer ?
#
loop_
_entity_poly.entity_id
_entity_poly.type
_entity_poly.pdbx_seq_one_letter_code
_entity_poly.pdbx_strand_id
1 'polypeptide(L)'
;MYIIGFFPIFVYKYDILNFTKKIKTYTNVPISRNLLLDILGEYKSPNDKISELLKSGELISIRRGLYAPGPQTELPTPAPFLIANHLRGPSYVSLETALSYWGLIPERTFEISSVCIQSSKKYHTELGRFTFQQVSLPYYAFGIQNVQISNEQTVLISTPEKAICDKIILTAGINLRSRKQTALFLLEDLRMDITMLRNLDTSIMKTWLPDAPKKSSLQMLISTLEEL
;
A
#
# COMPACT_ATOMS: atom_id res chain seq x y z
N MET A 1 57.42 7.79 -14.13
CA MET A 1 56.74 6.45 -13.98
C MET A 1 55.57 6.65 -13.04
N TYR A 2 54.40 6.92 -13.61
CA TYR A 2 53.18 7.22 -12.83
C TYR A 2 52.47 5.90 -12.51
N ILE A 3 52.38 5.55 -11.24
CA ILE A 3 51.52 4.47 -10.77
C ILE A 3 50.14 5.08 -10.61
N ILE A 4 49.28 4.93 -11.61
CA ILE A 4 47.89 5.35 -11.57
C ILE A 4 47.12 4.32 -10.73
N GLY A 5 46.47 4.80 -9.67
CA GLY A 5 45.83 4.02 -8.65
C GLY A 5 44.67 3.12 -9.13
N PHE A 6 44.88 1.84 -8.98
CA PHE A 6 43.86 0.78 -9.17
C PHE A 6 43.08 0.48 -7.88
N PHE A 7 43.17 1.30 -6.83
CA PHE A 7 42.64 1.02 -5.49
C PHE A 7 41.16 1.35 -5.24
N PRO A 8 40.49 2.33 -5.90
CA PRO A 8 39.13 2.69 -5.47
C PRO A 8 38.05 1.70 -5.94
N ILE A 9 38.21 1.08 -7.12
CA ILE A 9 37.15 0.24 -7.72
C ILE A 9 37.00 -1.10 -6.99
N PHE A 10 38.08 -1.67 -6.49
CA PHE A 10 38.06 -2.98 -5.81
C PHE A 10 37.46 -2.88 -4.40
N VAL A 11 37.76 -1.83 -3.66
CA VAL A 11 37.22 -1.54 -2.34
C VAL A 11 35.71 -1.27 -2.45
N TYR A 12 35.29 -0.45 -3.40
CA TYR A 12 33.88 -0.15 -3.66
C TYR A 12 33.07 -1.41 -4.01
N LYS A 13 33.58 -2.27 -4.86
CA LYS A 13 32.91 -3.53 -5.24
C LYS A 13 32.80 -4.51 -4.07
N TYR A 14 33.78 -4.55 -3.17
CA TYR A 14 33.76 -5.37 -1.96
C TYR A 14 32.72 -4.85 -0.95
N ASP A 15 32.63 -3.54 -0.77
CA ASP A 15 31.63 -2.90 0.09
C ASP A 15 30.19 -3.12 -0.37
N ILE A 16 29.93 -3.04 -1.70
CA ILE A 16 28.61 -3.37 -2.29
C ILE A 16 28.22 -4.80 -1.98
N LEU A 17 29.12 -5.75 -2.26
CA LEU A 17 28.86 -7.17 -2.01
C LEU A 17 28.57 -7.44 -0.53
N ASN A 18 29.26 -6.78 0.38
CA ASN A 18 29.05 -6.92 1.83
C ASN A 18 27.69 -6.34 2.25
N PHE A 19 27.33 -5.13 1.79
CA PHE A 19 26.03 -4.53 2.07
C PHE A 19 24.88 -5.36 1.51
N THR A 20 24.94 -5.72 0.22
CA THR A 20 23.94 -6.56 -0.45
C THR A 20 23.71 -7.88 0.30
N LYS A 21 24.79 -8.53 0.74
CA LYS A 21 24.69 -9.76 1.53
C LYS A 21 23.98 -9.54 2.87
N LYS A 22 24.26 -8.43 3.56
CA LYS A 22 23.65 -8.08 4.85
C LYS A 22 22.16 -7.77 4.71
N ILE A 23 21.73 -7.06 3.67
CA ILE A 23 20.30 -6.68 3.50
C ILE A 23 19.47 -7.76 2.83
N LYS A 24 20.07 -8.82 2.27
CA LYS A 24 19.37 -9.89 1.56
C LYS A 24 18.24 -10.53 2.38
N THR A 25 18.42 -10.65 3.68
CA THR A 25 17.41 -11.21 4.61
C THR A 25 16.25 -10.25 4.90
N TYR A 26 16.36 -8.98 4.51
CA TYR A 26 15.37 -7.94 4.79
C TYR A 26 14.66 -7.42 3.53
N THR A 27 14.82 -8.10 2.40
CA THR A 27 14.23 -7.65 1.11
C THR A 27 12.72 -7.75 1.07
N ASN A 28 12.14 -8.53 1.97
CA ASN A 28 10.69 -8.77 2.02
C ASN A 28 9.90 -7.73 2.82
N VAL A 29 10.59 -6.78 3.45
CA VAL A 29 9.97 -5.70 4.23
C VAL A 29 10.67 -4.36 3.98
N PRO A 30 9.96 -3.24 4.06
CA PRO A 30 10.61 -1.93 4.05
C PRO A 30 11.54 -1.80 5.26
N ILE A 31 12.76 -1.33 5.03
CA ILE A 31 13.84 -1.25 6.04
C ILE A 31 13.69 0.06 6.80
N SER A 32 13.46 -0.02 8.12
CA SER A 32 13.46 1.19 8.96
C SER A 32 14.88 1.75 9.14
N ARG A 33 14.96 3.07 9.48
CA ARG A 33 16.27 3.70 9.75
C ARG A 33 17.03 3.01 10.88
N ASN A 34 16.34 2.58 11.94
CA ASN A 34 16.98 1.91 13.07
C ASN A 34 17.60 0.58 12.64
N LEU A 35 16.83 -0.25 11.94
CA LEU A 35 17.33 -1.51 11.38
C LEU A 35 18.51 -1.26 10.42
N LEU A 36 18.43 -0.23 9.57
CA LEU A 36 19.54 0.10 8.67
C LEU A 36 20.79 0.54 9.42
N LEU A 37 20.66 1.31 10.50
CA LEU A 37 21.78 1.67 11.36
C LEU A 37 22.41 0.46 12.05
N ASP A 38 21.60 -0.51 12.48
CA ASP A 38 22.09 -1.77 13.07
C ASP A 38 22.88 -2.59 12.03
N ILE A 39 22.34 -2.70 10.80
CA ILE A 39 23.03 -3.39 9.68
C ILE A 39 24.40 -2.72 9.38
N LEU A 40 24.46 -1.40 9.48
CA LEU A 40 25.64 -0.59 9.18
C LEU A 40 26.51 -0.29 10.40
N GLY A 41 26.26 -0.92 11.57
CA GLY A 41 26.94 -0.62 12.82
C GLY A 41 28.47 -0.81 12.80
N GLU A 42 29.01 -1.59 11.86
CA GLU A 42 30.46 -1.76 11.67
C GLU A 42 31.13 -0.54 11.02
N TYR A 43 30.37 0.36 10.38
CA TYR A 43 30.91 1.55 9.73
C TYR A 43 31.15 2.66 10.76
N LYS A 44 32.27 3.36 10.66
CA LYS A 44 32.61 4.49 11.52
C LYS A 44 31.55 5.60 11.52
N SER A 45 30.91 5.83 10.37
CA SER A 45 29.85 6.82 10.17
C SER A 45 28.67 6.21 9.42
N PRO A 46 27.75 5.47 10.10
CA PRO A 46 26.63 4.81 9.43
C PRO A 46 25.71 5.77 8.63
N ASN A 47 25.54 7.01 9.10
CA ASN A 47 24.73 8.02 8.41
C ASN A 47 25.34 8.47 7.07
N ASP A 48 26.67 8.63 7.02
CA ASP A 48 27.39 8.97 5.80
C ASP A 48 27.30 7.80 4.82
N LYS A 49 27.41 6.56 5.33
CA LYS A 49 27.25 5.35 4.52
C LYS A 49 25.82 5.23 3.94
N ILE A 50 24.76 5.55 4.68
CA ILE A 50 23.38 5.63 4.15
C ILE A 50 23.31 6.64 2.99
N SER A 51 23.93 7.81 3.15
CA SER A 51 23.95 8.84 2.11
C SER A 51 24.70 8.39 0.85
N GLU A 52 25.78 7.65 1.03
CA GLU A 52 26.54 7.04 -0.06
C GLU A 52 25.71 5.99 -0.80
N LEU A 53 25.09 5.05 -0.08
CA LEU A 53 24.25 3.99 -0.64
C LEU A 53 23.03 4.52 -1.41
N LEU A 54 22.45 5.64 -0.95
CA LEU A 54 21.39 6.34 -1.68
C LEU A 54 21.91 6.96 -2.98
N LYS A 55 23.09 7.60 -2.96
CA LYS A 55 23.69 8.20 -4.15
C LYS A 55 24.15 7.18 -5.18
N SER A 56 24.63 6.03 -4.72
CA SER A 56 25.09 4.95 -5.60
C SER A 56 23.92 4.10 -6.15
N GLY A 57 22.70 4.27 -5.63
CA GLY A 57 21.51 3.49 -6.06
C GLY A 57 21.47 2.07 -5.49
N GLU A 58 22.24 1.78 -4.45
CA GLU A 58 22.17 0.53 -3.70
C GLU A 58 21.01 0.53 -2.69
N LEU A 59 20.54 1.72 -2.33
CA LEU A 59 19.42 1.94 -1.42
C LEU A 59 18.45 2.95 -2.05
N ILE A 60 17.14 2.72 -1.90
CA ILE A 60 16.08 3.65 -2.29
C ILE A 60 15.45 4.22 -1.03
N SER A 61 15.22 5.54 -0.99
CA SER A 61 14.42 6.17 0.06
C SER A 61 12.94 6.15 -0.32
N ILE A 62 12.14 5.36 0.39
CA ILE A 62 10.68 5.37 0.24
C ILE A 62 10.11 6.66 0.86
N ARG A 63 10.57 7.01 2.03
CA ARG A 63 10.40 8.30 2.74
C ARG A 63 11.51 8.46 3.77
N ARG A 64 11.61 9.63 4.39
CA ARG A 64 12.55 9.84 5.49
C ARG A 64 12.41 8.74 6.55
N GLY A 65 13.47 7.98 6.74
CA GLY A 65 13.55 6.91 7.74
C GLY A 65 12.94 5.55 7.31
N LEU A 66 12.57 5.40 6.05
CA LEU A 66 12.09 4.14 5.48
C LEU A 66 12.73 3.91 4.12
N TYR A 67 13.32 2.76 3.91
CA TYR A 67 14.15 2.43 2.77
C TYR A 67 13.80 1.07 2.16
N ALA A 68 14.28 0.83 0.95
CA ALA A 68 14.25 -0.47 0.28
C ALA A 68 15.58 -0.72 -0.45
N PRO A 69 15.90 -1.98 -0.80
CA PRO A 69 17.01 -2.27 -1.69
C PRO A 69 16.89 -1.50 -3.00
N GLY A 70 17.98 -0.92 -3.45
CA GLY A 70 18.05 -0.20 -4.71
C GLY A 70 18.44 -1.10 -5.88
N PRO A 71 18.28 -0.63 -7.14
CA PRO A 71 18.51 -1.43 -8.34
C PRO A 71 19.95 -1.95 -8.47
N GLN A 72 20.92 -1.27 -7.88
CA GLN A 72 22.34 -1.69 -7.94
C GLN A 72 22.63 -2.95 -7.10
N THR A 73 21.70 -3.34 -6.19
CA THR A 73 21.85 -4.57 -5.41
C THR A 73 21.32 -5.80 -6.13
N GLU A 74 20.55 -5.63 -7.21
CA GLU A 74 19.82 -6.71 -7.91
C GLU A 74 18.88 -7.53 -6.99
N LEU A 75 18.58 -7.01 -5.80
CA LEU A 75 17.66 -7.62 -4.84
C LEU A 75 16.22 -7.21 -5.12
N PRO A 76 15.24 -8.08 -4.82
CA PRO A 76 13.83 -7.71 -4.94
C PRO A 76 13.46 -6.59 -3.98
N THR A 77 12.52 -5.75 -4.39
CA THR A 77 11.89 -4.75 -3.52
C THR A 77 10.65 -5.33 -2.85
N PRO A 78 10.27 -4.83 -1.66
CA PRO A 78 8.99 -5.20 -1.04
C PRO A 78 7.81 -4.89 -1.96
N ALA A 79 6.76 -5.70 -1.88
CA ALA A 79 5.56 -5.49 -2.68
C ALA A 79 4.91 -4.12 -2.40
N PRO A 80 4.32 -3.47 -3.43
CA PRO A 80 3.74 -2.13 -3.27
C PRO A 80 2.67 -2.02 -2.17
N PHE A 81 1.85 -3.06 -1.96
CA PHE A 81 0.85 -3.09 -0.88
C PHE A 81 1.50 -3.10 0.51
N LEU A 82 2.60 -3.84 0.66
CA LEU A 82 3.35 -3.87 1.92
C LEU A 82 4.05 -2.52 2.16
N ILE A 83 4.61 -1.91 1.12
CA ILE A 83 5.15 -0.55 1.20
C ILE A 83 4.08 0.42 1.69
N ALA A 84 2.85 0.36 1.14
CA ALA A 84 1.75 1.22 1.57
C ALA A 84 1.45 1.06 3.06
N ASN A 85 1.33 -0.17 3.57
CA ASN A 85 1.07 -0.43 4.98
C ASN A 85 2.16 0.15 5.91
N HIS A 86 3.43 0.19 5.47
CA HIS A 86 4.54 0.73 6.25
C HIS A 86 4.75 2.25 6.04
N LEU A 87 4.34 2.76 4.88
CA LEU A 87 4.58 4.16 4.51
C LEU A 87 3.80 5.13 5.40
N ARG A 88 2.57 4.77 5.78
CA ARG A 88 1.70 5.56 6.65
C ARG A 88 0.82 4.64 7.53
N GLY A 89 1.39 4.03 8.54
CA GLY A 89 0.63 3.20 9.49
C GLY A 89 -0.05 3.98 10.61
N PRO A 90 -1.15 3.46 11.20
CA PRO A 90 -1.85 2.30 10.70
C PRO A 90 -2.68 2.62 9.45
N SER A 91 -2.61 1.74 8.46
CA SER A 91 -3.38 1.86 7.22
C SER A 91 -3.60 0.48 6.59
N TYR A 92 -4.60 0.37 5.73
CA TYR A 92 -4.85 -0.79 4.89
C TYR A 92 -5.10 -0.37 3.45
N VAL A 93 -4.74 -1.23 2.50
CA VAL A 93 -5.02 -1.02 1.08
C VAL A 93 -6.54 -1.11 0.86
N SER A 94 -7.12 -0.16 0.12
CA SER A 94 -8.57 -0.09 -0.11
C SER A 94 -8.90 0.63 -1.42
N LEU A 95 -10.16 1.05 -1.56
CA LEU A 95 -10.65 1.82 -2.73
C LEU A 95 -10.37 1.07 -4.03
N GLU A 96 -10.02 1.78 -5.10
CA GLU A 96 -9.80 1.22 -6.43
C GLU A 96 -8.75 0.10 -6.42
N THR A 97 -7.72 0.25 -5.59
CA THR A 97 -6.65 -0.76 -5.51
C THR A 97 -7.18 -2.08 -4.96
N ALA A 98 -7.97 -2.05 -3.89
CA ALA A 98 -8.59 -3.26 -3.35
C ALA A 98 -9.72 -3.80 -4.25
N LEU A 99 -10.54 -2.92 -4.84
CA LEU A 99 -11.58 -3.33 -5.80
C LEU A 99 -10.97 -4.06 -7.00
N SER A 100 -9.86 -3.55 -7.54
CA SER A 100 -9.12 -4.20 -8.62
C SER A 100 -8.47 -5.52 -8.18
N TYR A 101 -7.90 -5.57 -6.98
CA TYR A 101 -7.30 -6.78 -6.43
C TYR A 101 -8.32 -7.92 -6.28
N TRP A 102 -9.53 -7.60 -5.83
CA TRP A 102 -10.62 -8.56 -5.68
C TRP A 102 -11.36 -8.86 -7.00
N GLY A 103 -10.99 -8.22 -8.10
CA GLY A 103 -11.64 -8.40 -9.40
C GLY A 103 -13.03 -7.77 -9.50
N LEU A 104 -13.38 -6.85 -8.57
CA LEU A 104 -14.65 -6.13 -8.59
C LEU A 104 -14.73 -5.07 -9.70
N ILE A 105 -13.60 -4.52 -10.12
CA ILE A 105 -13.49 -3.58 -11.24
C ILE A 105 -12.45 -4.07 -12.24
N PRO A 106 -12.64 -3.80 -13.55
CA PRO A 106 -11.72 -4.25 -14.60
C PRO A 106 -10.42 -3.43 -14.67
N GLU A 107 -10.40 -2.22 -14.08
CA GLU A 107 -9.26 -1.32 -14.16
C GLU A 107 -8.09 -1.79 -13.31
N ARG A 108 -6.88 -1.73 -13.90
CA ARG A 108 -5.64 -1.82 -13.14
C ARG A 108 -5.26 -0.45 -12.58
N THR A 109 -4.91 -0.40 -11.30
CA THR A 109 -4.50 0.85 -10.66
C THR A 109 -3.00 1.06 -10.76
N PHE A 110 -2.58 2.28 -11.14
CA PHE A 110 -1.17 2.69 -11.15
C PHE A 110 -0.74 3.35 -9.82
N GLU A 111 -1.70 3.67 -8.98
CA GLU A 111 -1.51 4.27 -7.67
C GLU A 111 -2.07 3.33 -6.62
N ILE A 112 -1.35 3.14 -5.54
CA ILE A 112 -1.83 2.33 -4.41
C ILE A 112 -2.65 3.23 -3.50
N SER A 113 -3.96 2.98 -3.49
CA SER A 113 -4.93 3.67 -2.63
C SER A 113 -5.09 2.94 -1.31
N SER A 114 -5.04 3.67 -0.21
CA SER A 114 -5.13 3.14 1.15
C SER A 114 -6.01 4.02 2.02
N VAL A 115 -6.54 3.44 3.09
CA VAL A 115 -7.27 4.14 4.13
C VAL A 115 -6.47 4.14 5.42
N CYS A 116 -6.49 5.26 6.15
CA CYS A 116 -5.77 5.44 7.40
C CYS A 116 -6.61 6.24 8.41
N ILE A 117 -6.22 6.19 9.69
CA ILE A 117 -6.84 7.04 10.74
C ILE A 117 -6.24 8.44 10.80
N GLN A 118 -5.06 8.65 10.24
CA GLN A 118 -4.38 9.94 10.20
C GLN A 118 -4.91 10.78 9.03
N SER A 119 -4.56 12.08 9.02
CA SER A 119 -4.92 12.99 7.92
C SER A 119 -4.52 12.45 6.56
N SER A 120 -5.35 12.68 5.55
CA SER A 120 -5.10 12.26 4.16
C SER A 120 -3.76 12.79 3.65
N LYS A 121 -3.05 11.95 2.88
CA LYS A 121 -1.73 12.31 2.33
C LYS A 121 -1.42 11.52 1.06
N LYS A 122 -0.63 12.15 0.18
CA LYS A 122 -0.08 11.52 -1.02
C LYS A 122 1.44 11.43 -0.92
N TYR A 123 1.99 10.34 -1.43
CA TYR A 123 3.43 10.14 -1.56
C TYR A 123 3.77 9.76 -2.99
N HIS A 124 4.80 10.38 -3.51
CA HIS A 124 5.42 10.06 -4.79
C HIS A 124 6.82 9.58 -4.47
N THR A 125 7.10 8.33 -4.78
CA THR A 125 8.38 7.68 -4.51
C THR A 125 8.92 7.04 -5.79
N GLU A 126 10.17 6.63 -5.79
CA GLU A 126 10.74 5.85 -6.90
C GLU A 126 10.05 4.49 -7.08
N LEU A 127 9.41 3.97 -6.02
CA LEU A 127 8.70 2.68 -6.03
C LEU A 127 7.19 2.81 -6.35
N GLY A 128 6.70 4.00 -6.68
CA GLY A 128 5.34 4.24 -7.09
C GLY A 128 4.65 5.39 -6.38
N ARG A 129 3.35 5.52 -6.67
CA ARG A 129 2.46 6.53 -6.09
C ARG A 129 1.56 5.88 -5.05
N PHE A 130 1.41 6.55 -3.92
CA PHE A 130 0.62 6.04 -2.79
C PHE A 130 -0.29 7.16 -2.28
N THR A 131 -1.58 6.87 -2.17
CA THR A 131 -2.56 7.78 -1.60
C THR A 131 -3.17 7.19 -0.34
N PHE A 132 -3.39 8.05 0.64
CA PHE A 132 -4.00 7.71 1.91
C PHE A 132 -5.16 8.65 2.16
N GLN A 133 -6.34 8.08 2.38
CA GLN A 133 -7.55 8.82 2.74
C GLN A 133 -7.92 8.52 4.19
N GLN A 134 -8.36 9.57 4.89
CA GLN A 134 -8.68 9.46 6.32
C GLN A 134 -10.10 8.94 6.52
N VAL A 135 -10.23 7.97 7.43
CA VAL A 135 -11.51 7.56 8.02
C VAL A 135 -11.34 7.44 9.53
N SER A 136 -12.35 7.87 10.28
CA SER A 136 -12.32 7.84 11.73
C SER A 136 -12.72 6.48 12.31
N LEU A 137 -12.27 6.20 13.53
CA LEU A 137 -12.81 5.13 14.35
C LEU A 137 -14.26 5.45 14.73
N PRO A 138 -15.11 4.40 14.98
CA PRO A 138 -14.77 2.98 14.93
C PRO A 138 -14.82 2.37 13.52
N TYR A 139 -15.44 3.05 12.53
CA TYR A 139 -15.62 2.54 11.17
C TYR A 139 -14.30 2.10 10.49
N TYR A 140 -13.19 2.78 10.78
CA TYR A 140 -11.86 2.38 10.26
C TYR A 140 -11.54 0.91 10.49
N ALA A 141 -11.87 0.38 11.67
CA ALA A 141 -11.44 -0.95 12.12
C ALA A 141 -12.21 -2.12 11.48
N PHE A 142 -13.31 -1.85 10.78
CA PHE A 142 -14.13 -2.90 10.18
C PHE A 142 -13.57 -3.40 8.85
N GLY A 143 -13.81 -4.68 8.54
CA GLY A 143 -13.55 -5.27 7.23
C GLY A 143 -12.09 -5.19 6.77
N ILE A 144 -11.13 -5.22 7.69
CA ILE A 144 -9.70 -5.31 7.38
C ILE A 144 -9.28 -6.76 7.52
N GLN A 145 -8.50 -7.26 6.58
CA GLN A 145 -7.95 -8.61 6.64
C GLN A 145 -6.48 -8.67 6.26
N ASN A 146 -5.83 -9.72 6.74
CA ASN A 146 -4.48 -10.09 6.33
C ASN A 146 -4.53 -10.98 5.09
N VAL A 147 -3.79 -10.62 4.06
CA VAL A 147 -3.66 -11.39 2.84
C VAL A 147 -2.19 -11.67 2.58
N GLN A 148 -1.88 -12.94 2.41
CA GLN A 148 -0.55 -13.37 2.00
C GLN A 148 -0.42 -13.18 0.49
N ILE A 149 0.47 -12.28 0.05
CA ILE A 149 0.72 -11.96 -1.37
C ILE A 149 1.93 -12.68 -1.93
N SER A 150 2.78 -13.22 -1.05
CA SER A 150 3.89 -14.13 -1.36
C SER A 150 4.20 -15.00 -0.14
N ASN A 151 5.11 -15.97 -0.27
CA ASN A 151 5.49 -16.83 0.85
C ASN A 151 5.97 -16.08 2.10
N GLU A 152 6.46 -14.86 1.94
CA GLU A 152 7.11 -14.10 3.01
C GLU A 152 6.48 -12.72 3.24
N GLN A 153 5.44 -12.35 2.49
CA GLN A 153 4.81 -11.03 2.60
C GLN A 153 3.32 -11.14 2.84
N THR A 154 2.88 -10.59 3.97
CA THR A 154 1.48 -10.44 4.34
C THR A 154 1.14 -8.96 4.42
N VAL A 155 -0.01 -8.57 3.87
CA VAL A 155 -0.48 -7.18 3.79
C VAL A 155 -1.84 -7.02 4.43
N LEU A 156 -2.09 -5.82 4.96
CA LEU A 156 -3.42 -5.39 5.38
C LEU A 156 -4.17 -4.79 4.20
N ILE A 157 -5.31 -5.38 3.87
CA ILE A 157 -6.20 -4.94 2.79
C ILE A 157 -7.66 -5.02 3.26
N SER A 158 -8.51 -4.14 2.73
CA SER A 158 -9.96 -4.23 2.97
C SER A 158 -10.55 -5.49 2.35
N THR A 159 -11.61 -6.04 2.98
CA THR A 159 -12.45 -7.04 2.30
C THR A 159 -13.14 -6.43 1.08
N PRO A 160 -13.70 -7.22 0.14
CA PRO A 160 -14.48 -6.72 -0.99
C PRO A 160 -15.60 -5.76 -0.56
N GLU A 161 -16.37 -6.14 0.48
CA GLU A 161 -17.46 -5.34 1.04
C GLU A 161 -16.96 -4.00 1.60
N LYS A 162 -15.84 -4.03 2.30
CA LYS A 162 -15.23 -2.83 2.87
C LYS A 162 -14.68 -1.91 1.78
N ALA A 163 -14.06 -2.47 0.75
CA ALA A 163 -13.51 -1.69 -0.37
C ALA A 163 -14.59 -0.87 -1.08
N ILE A 164 -15.76 -1.46 -1.34
CA ILE A 164 -16.87 -0.75 -1.98
C ILE A 164 -17.50 0.29 -1.04
N CYS A 165 -17.64 -0.02 0.25
CA CYS A 165 -18.11 0.93 1.25
C CYS A 165 -17.16 2.14 1.34
N ASP A 166 -15.87 1.91 1.45
CA ASP A 166 -14.84 2.96 1.50
C ASP A 166 -14.89 3.82 0.23
N LYS A 167 -15.07 3.20 -0.94
CA LYS A 167 -15.19 3.92 -2.21
C LYS A 167 -16.36 4.91 -2.19
N ILE A 168 -17.53 4.51 -1.71
CA ILE A 168 -18.71 5.38 -1.61
C ILE A 168 -18.48 6.49 -0.58
N ILE A 169 -17.93 6.15 0.60
CA ILE A 169 -17.70 7.09 1.69
C ILE A 169 -16.72 8.19 1.28
N LEU A 170 -15.61 7.79 0.67
CA LEU A 170 -14.45 8.66 0.44
C LEU A 170 -14.48 9.37 -0.91
N THR A 171 -15.37 8.97 -1.84
CA THR A 171 -15.54 9.71 -3.09
C THR A 171 -16.36 10.96 -2.83
N ALA A 172 -15.77 12.12 -3.11
CA ALA A 172 -16.47 13.40 -3.02
C ALA A 172 -17.65 13.43 -4.01
N GLY A 173 -18.75 14.05 -3.61
CA GLY A 173 -19.95 14.20 -4.46
C GLY A 173 -20.84 12.95 -4.57
N ILE A 174 -20.38 11.79 -4.18
CA ILE A 174 -21.21 10.57 -4.20
C ILE A 174 -22.20 10.59 -3.02
N ASN A 175 -23.50 10.65 -3.35
CA ASN A 175 -24.62 10.51 -2.43
C ASN A 175 -25.67 9.65 -3.09
N LEU A 176 -25.73 8.39 -2.73
CA LEU A 176 -26.68 7.43 -3.29
C LEU A 176 -28.04 7.60 -2.61
N ARG A 177 -29.07 7.97 -3.40
CA ARG A 177 -30.43 8.29 -2.91
C ARG A 177 -31.49 7.36 -3.43
N SER A 178 -31.18 6.52 -4.40
CA SER A 178 -32.11 5.53 -4.97
C SER A 178 -31.35 4.30 -5.45
N ARG A 179 -32.03 3.15 -5.49
CA ARG A 179 -31.46 1.89 -6.02
C ARG A 179 -31.03 2.03 -7.48
N LYS A 180 -31.85 2.71 -8.30
CA LYS A 180 -31.49 2.98 -9.71
C LYS A 180 -30.17 3.75 -9.82
N GLN A 181 -30.00 4.82 -9.04
CA GLN A 181 -28.75 5.60 -9.01
C GLN A 181 -27.58 4.73 -8.53
N THR A 182 -27.80 3.91 -7.50
CA THR A 182 -26.78 3.01 -6.98
C THR A 182 -26.37 1.96 -8.01
N ALA A 183 -27.34 1.33 -8.68
CA ALA A 183 -27.05 0.37 -9.75
C ALA A 183 -26.25 1.01 -10.88
N LEU A 184 -26.62 2.20 -11.35
CA LEU A 184 -25.85 2.93 -12.38
C LEU A 184 -24.43 3.22 -11.91
N PHE A 185 -24.23 3.69 -10.66
CA PHE A 185 -22.91 3.93 -10.09
C PHE A 185 -22.05 2.65 -10.06
N LEU A 186 -22.62 1.50 -9.67
CA LEU A 186 -21.89 0.24 -9.59
C LEU A 186 -21.57 -0.34 -10.99
N LEU A 187 -22.57 -0.38 -11.87
CA LEU A 187 -22.48 -1.11 -13.13
C LEU A 187 -21.89 -0.26 -14.26
N GLU A 188 -22.21 1.06 -14.31
CA GLU A 188 -21.77 1.94 -15.39
C GLU A 188 -20.52 2.75 -14.99
N ASP A 189 -20.55 3.44 -13.83
CA ASP A 189 -19.44 4.29 -13.41
C ASP A 189 -18.23 3.47 -12.95
N LEU A 190 -18.46 2.43 -12.13
CA LEU A 190 -17.41 1.55 -11.63
C LEU A 190 -17.21 0.28 -12.48
N ARG A 191 -18.10 0.02 -13.42
CA ARG A 191 -18.08 -1.13 -14.34
C ARG A 191 -17.90 -2.46 -13.61
N MET A 192 -18.55 -2.61 -12.47
CA MET A 192 -18.48 -3.82 -11.65
C MET A 192 -19.23 -4.97 -12.30
N ASP A 193 -18.68 -6.19 -12.16
CA ASP A 193 -19.37 -7.39 -12.58
C ASP A 193 -20.51 -7.73 -11.61
N ILE A 194 -21.72 -7.92 -12.15
CA ILE A 194 -22.92 -8.23 -11.37
C ILE A 194 -22.78 -9.56 -10.59
N THR A 195 -22.06 -10.53 -11.16
CA THR A 195 -21.86 -11.83 -10.50
C THR A 195 -20.96 -11.68 -9.25
N MET A 196 -19.99 -10.79 -9.32
CA MET A 196 -19.14 -10.45 -8.17
C MET A 196 -19.90 -9.67 -7.12
N LEU A 197 -20.79 -8.74 -7.53
CA LEU A 197 -21.64 -7.98 -6.60
C LEU A 197 -22.61 -8.88 -5.82
N ARG A 198 -23.17 -9.91 -6.45
CA ARG A 198 -24.06 -10.89 -5.79
C ARG A 198 -23.38 -11.74 -4.72
N ASN A 199 -22.06 -11.87 -4.79
CA ASN A 199 -21.29 -12.64 -3.83
C ASN A 199 -20.89 -11.84 -2.57
N LEU A 200 -21.19 -10.54 -2.51
CA LEU A 200 -20.87 -9.71 -1.36
C LEU A 200 -21.78 -10.03 -0.17
N ASP A 201 -21.20 -10.12 1.01
CA ASP A 201 -21.93 -10.36 2.26
C ASP A 201 -22.58 -9.06 2.78
N THR A 202 -23.85 -8.83 2.41
CA THR A 202 -24.61 -7.69 2.89
C THR A 202 -24.88 -7.72 4.39
N SER A 203 -24.86 -8.91 5.02
CA SER A 203 -25.11 -9.05 6.45
C SER A 203 -24.00 -8.41 7.28
N ILE A 204 -22.74 -8.61 6.90
CA ILE A 204 -21.60 -7.97 7.57
C ILE A 204 -21.61 -6.47 7.34
N MET A 205 -21.97 -6.01 6.13
CA MET A 205 -22.05 -4.57 5.83
C MET A 205 -23.08 -3.86 6.71
N LYS A 206 -24.22 -4.52 7.01
CA LYS A 206 -25.24 -3.99 7.93
C LYS A 206 -24.70 -3.73 9.32
N THR A 207 -23.76 -4.55 9.80
CA THR A 207 -23.17 -4.38 11.14
C THR A 207 -22.34 -3.11 11.26
N TRP A 208 -21.84 -2.57 10.16
CA TRP A 208 -21.01 -1.37 10.14
C TRP A 208 -21.79 -0.06 10.06
N LEU A 209 -23.09 -0.14 9.67
CA LEU A 209 -23.94 1.04 9.45
C LEU A 209 -24.07 2.00 10.64
N PRO A 210 -24.14 1.54 11.91
CA PRO A 210 -24.24 2.46 13.05
C PRO A 210 -23.11 3.50 13.09
N ASP A 211 -21.91 3.08 12.75
CA ASP A 211 -20.67 3.85 12.86
C ASP A 211 -20.17 4.39 11.52
N ALA A 212 -20.87 4.08 10.43
CA ALA A 212 -20.40 4.43 9.08
C ALA A 212 -20.69 5.88 8.73
N PRO A 213 -19.69 6.62 8.16
CA PRO A 213 -19.98 7.85 7.44
C PRO A 213 -20.91 7.57 6.24
N LYS A 214 -21.66 8.59 5.80
CA LYS A 214 -22.64 8.46 4.71
C LYS A 214 -23.59 7.26 4.84
N LYS A 215 -24.07 7.01 6.06
CA LYS A 215 -24.94 5.88 6.43
C LYS A 215 -26.07 5.65 5.44
N SER A 216 -26.78 6.72 5.02
CA SER A 216 -27.89 6.61 4.05
C SER A 216 -27.45 6.07 2.70
N SER A 217 -26.27 6.46 2.20
CA SER A 217 -25.71 5.94 0.95
C SER A 217 -25.34 4.46 1.07
N LEU A 218 -24.77 4.04 2.21
CA LEU A 218 -24.47 2.62 2.46
C LEU A 218 -25.74 1.77 2.65
N GLN A 219 -26.79 2.29 3.28
CA GLN A 219 -28.10 1.61 3.31
C GLN A 219 -28.64 1.41 1.89
N MET A 220 -28.50 2.40 1.02
CA MET A 220 -28.95 2.28 -0.37
C MET A 220 -28.10 1.27 -1.15
N LEU A 221 -26.78 1.24 -0.92
CA LEU A 221 -25.90 0.20 -1.47
C LEU A 221 -26.40 -1.20 -1.06
N ILE A 222 -26.55 -1.45 0.23
CA ILE A 222 -26.97 -2.74 0.77
C ILE A 222 -28.32 -3.17 0.18
N SER A 223 -29.32 -2.25 0.18
CA SER A 223 -30.63 -2.54 -0.38
C SER A 223 -30.60 -2.83 -1.89
N THR A 224 -29.65 -2.25 -2.62
CA THR A 224 -29.46 -2.53 -4.04
C THR A 224 -28.82 -3.90 -4.25
N LEU A 225 -27.79 -4.24 -3.47
CA LEU A 225 -27.12 -5.54 -3.55
C LEU A 225 -28.05 -6.71 -3.22
N GLU A 226 -28.99 -6.52 -2.28
CA GLU A 226 -29.99 -7.55 -1.89
C GLU A 226 -31.05 -7.82 -2.97
N GLU A 227 -31.17 -6.95 -3.98
CA GLU A 227 -32.10 -7.12 -5.11
C GLU A 227 -31.42 -7.61 -6.40
N LEU A 228 -30.08 -7.61 -6.45
CA LEU A 228 -29.32 -8.14 -7.59
C LEU A 228 -29.36 -9.67 -7.60
#